data_3872fa2916d8a284b1cf8406e0508c7d
#
_entry.id   3872fa2916d8a284b1cf8406e0508c7d
#
_cell.length_a   1.000
_cell.length_b   1.000
_cell.length_c   1.000
_cell.angle_alpha   90.00
_cell.angle_beta   90.00
_cell.angle_gamma   90.00
#
_symmetry.space_group_name_H-M   'P 1'
#
loop_
_entity.id
_entity.type
_entity.pdbx_description
1 polymer ?
#
loop_
_entity_poly.entity_id
_entity_poly.type
_entity_poly.pdbx_seq_one_letter_code
_entity_poly.pdbx_strand_id
1 'polypeptide(L)'
;MTQKIEQVCFDNSIQPLDPSTVHQVPLATGRMMPVAAFGTFHSDWAQNYMEEATAEAIRLGWRHIDTARAYENEEVVGEAIRRAIREGYIASADELFITGKLWNGHMAPKDVAPAMDTTLQALGVDQIDMYLNHWPWPNVHTPGCATDHRNPGAVPYIHEAFLETWAEICKLKQAGKVVDIGTSNHTQATMKLLLRDVAQDERPVYNQMEMHPLLQQTELRRYFESEGIVCGGYMALGSPNRPGRDTFKEHRADMMDPTIQAIAAELGESLAKVALAWAAQRENKSGGYVAMATRSDWIAENLRVATDDLLSAEQLLRICGDDTPQNPGIDANNRLIWGQVFLWPEADGDWRILWDDSQVLETRAGYQTFKASWEAHHKVQLETTFQG
;
A
#
# COMPACT_ATOMS: atom_id res chain seq x y z
N MET A 1 -32.92 8.64 -8.52
CA MET A 1 -32.36 8.06 -9.76
C MET A 1 -30.86 8.18 -9.64
N THR A 2 -30.18 7.15 -9.16
CA THR A 2 -28.73 7.06 -9.16
C THR A 2 -28.30 6.87 -10.61
N GLN A 3 -27.72 7.90 -11.22
CA GLN A 3 -26.99 7.71 -12.48
C GLN A 3 -25.97 6.60 -12.22
N LYS A 4 -26.13 5.47 -12.91
CA LYS A 4 -25.02 4.52 -13.10
C LYS A 4 -23.96 5.29 -13.88
N ILE A 5 -22.97 5.85 -13.17
CA ILE A 5 -21.75 6.30 -13.79
C ILE A 5 -21.19 5.05 -14.48
N GLU A 6 -20.96 5.11 -15.79
CA GLU A 6 -20.24 4.05 -16.48
C GLU A 6 -18.84 3.98 -15.86
N GLN A 7 -18.65 2.99 -15.00
CA GLN A 7 -17.43 2.85 -14.20
C GLN A 7 -16.26 2.30 -15.03
N VAL A 8 -16.54 1.83 -16.24
CA VAL A 8 -15.54 1.27 -17.16
C VAL A 8 -15.68 1.93 -18.52
N CYS A 9 -14.61 2.53 -19.01
CA CYS A 9 -14.55 3.11 -20.35
C CYS A 9 -13.09 3.19 -20.81
N PHE A 10 -12.74 2.45 -21.86
CA PHE A 10 -11.41 2.51 -22.46
C PHE A 10 -11.50 3.27 -23.79
N ASP A 11 -10.76 4.37 -23.88
CA ASP A 11 -10.75 5.29 -25.01
C ASP A 11 -9.34 5.45 -25.59
N ASN A 12 -9.10 4.82 -26.73
CA ASN A 12 -7.82 4.87 -27.42
C ASN A 12 -7.48 6.26 -28.00
N SER A 13 -8.40 7.20 -28.00
CA SER A 13 -8.13 8.58 -28.44
C SER A 13 -7.32 9.39 -27.42
N ILE A 14 -7.31 8.97 -26.15
CA ILE A 14 -6.54 9.61 -25.10
C ILE A 14 -5.06 9.34 -25.34
N GLN A 15 -4.29 10.43 -25.52
CA GLN A 15 -2.87 10.33 -25.80
C GLN A 15 -2.07 9.94 -24.56
N PRO A 16 -1.06 9.06 -24.70
CA PRO A 16 -0.19 8.69 -23.60
C PRO A 16 0.65 9.88 -23.15
N LEU A 17 1.00 9.87 -21.86
CA LEU A 17 2.05 10.72 -21.32
C LEU A 17 3.42 10.13 -21.62
N ASP A 18 4.43 10.99 -21.77
CA ASP A 18 5.82 10.55 -21.79
C ASP A 18 6.20 10.07 -20.37
N PRO A 19 6.51 8.78 -20.17
CA PRO A 19 6.84 8.25 -18.86
C PRO A 19 8.04 8.95 -18.19
N SER A 20 8.95 9.53 -18.99
CA SER A 20 10.13 10.23 -18.47
C SER A 20 9.78 11.53 -17.74
N THR A 21 8.57 12.06 -17.92
CA THR A 21 8.08 13.27 -17.24
C THR A 21 7.52 12.98 -15.85
N VAL A 22 7.25 11.70 -15.54
CA VAL A 22 6.74 11.28 -14.22
C VAL A 22 7.84 11.45 -13.18
N HIS A 23 7.53 12.16 -12.11
CA HIS A 23 8.46 12.35 -10.99
C HIS A 23 8.91 11.01 -10.42
N GLN A 24 10.17 10.97 -10.01
CA GLN A 24 10.77 9.81 -9.37
C GLN A 24 11.40 10.21 -8.04
N VAL A 25 11.41 9.29 -7.10
CA VAL A 25 12.04 9.45 -5.79
C VAL A 25 13.25 8.52 -5.68
N PRO A 26 14.41 9.00 -5.18
CA PRO A 26 15.56 8.15 -4.95
C PRO A 26 15.34 7.26 -3.73
N LEU A 27 15.55 5.97 -3.89
CA LEU A 27 15.63 5.00 -2.80
C LEU A 27 17.02 5.04 -2.15
N ALA A 28 17.16 4.56 -0.92
CA ALA A 28 18.44 4.50 -0.21
C ALA A 28 19.52 3.66 -0.95
N THR A 29 19.12 2.78 -1.87
CA THR A 29 20.01 2.02 -2.76
C THR A 29 20.54 2.83 -3.95
N GLY A 30 20.05 4.06 -4.13
CA GLY A 30 20.39 4.92 -5.27
C GLY A 30 19.53 4.68 -6.51
N ARG A 31 18.62 3.70 -6.49
CA ARG A 31 17.64 3.50 -7.57
C ARG A 31 16.56 4.56 -7.53
N MET A 32 16.02 4.88 -8.68
CA MET A 32 14.88 5.79 -8.81
C MET A 32 13.59 4.98 -8.88
N MET A 33 12.57 5.40 -8.14
CA MET A 33 11.24 4.80 -8.12
C MET A 33 10.21 5.83 -8.60
N PRO A 34 9.37 5.51 -9.61
CA PRO A 34 8.28 6.40 -10.01
C PRO A 34 7.29 6.62 -8.84
N VAL A 35 6.96 7.88 -8.54
CA VAL A 35 6.08 8.25 -7.42
C VAL A 35 4.63 7.79 -7.61
N ALA A 36 4.20 7.62 -8.85
CA ALA A 36 2.86 7.18 -9.20
C ALA A 36 2.86 5.69 -9.52
N ALA A 37 2.23 4.87 -8.67
CA ALA A 37 2.02 3.45 -8.90
C ALA A 37 0.56 3.17 -9.28
N PHE A 38 0.36 2.40 -10.36
CA PHE A 38 -0.96 1.88 -10.72
C PHE A 38 -1.26 0.67 -9.84
N GLY A 39 -2.27 0.82 -8.97
CA GLY A 39 -2.69 -0.22 -8.05
C GLY A 39 -3.59 -1.24 -8.73
N THR A 40 -3.41 -2.51 -8.40
CA THR A 40 -4.21 -3.61 -8.94
C THR A 40 -5.17 -4.23 -7.92
N PHE A 41 -5.25 -3.70 -6.70
CA PHE A 41 -6.30 -4.08 -5.76
C PHE A 41 -7.66 -3.63 -6.28
N HIS A 42 -8.62 -4.51 -6.30
CA HIS A 42 -9.95 -4.25 -6.83
C HIS A 42 -11.07 -4.65 -5.86
N SER A 43 -12.22 -4.01 -5.98
CA SER A 43 -13.49 -4.55 -5.51
C SER A 43 -14.04 -5.57 -6.51
N ASP A 44 -14.91 -6.48 -6.08
CA ASP A 44 -15.43 -7.61 -6.88
C ASP A 44 -15.87 -7.25 -8.29
N TRP A 45 -16.47 -6.07 -8.49
CA TRP A 45 -16.96 -5.61 -9.79
C TRP A 45 -15.84 -5.25 -10.78
N ALA A 46 -14.66 -4.83 -10.28
CA ALA A 46 -13.54 -4.40 -11.11
C ALA A 46 -12.64 -5.57 -11.53
N GLN A 47 -12.79 -6.74 -10.92
CA GLN A 47 -11.97 -7.91 -11.21
C GLN A 47 -11.95 -8.26 -12.70
N ASN A 48 -13.10 -8.21 -13.36
CA ASN A 48 -13.23 -8.55 -14.78
C ASN A 48 -12.58 -7.55 -15.72
N TYR A 49 -12.12 -6.40 -15.23
CA TYR A 49 -11.54 -5.31 -16.03
C TYR A 49 -10.09 -5.03 -15.70
N MET A 50 -9.48 -5.81 -14.80
CA MET A 50 -8.14 -5.52 -14.29
C MET A 50 -7.06 -5.70 -15.36
N GLU A 51 -7.21 -6.68 -16.28
CA GLU A 51 -6.30 -6.84 -17.41
C GLU A 51 -6.34 -5.60 -18.30
N GLU A 52 -7.54 -5.19 -18.75
CA GLU A 52 -7.71 -4.03 -19.60
C GLU A 52 -7.22 -2.75 -18.92
N ALA A 53 -7.56 -2.55 -17.65
CA ALA A 53 -7.17 -1.36 -16.90
C ALA A 53 -5.65 -1.27 -16.72
N THR A 54 -4.98 -2.39 -16.43
CA THR A 54 -3.52 -2.43 -16.27
C THR A 54 -2.82 -2.22 -17.62
N ALA A 55 -3.28 -2.88 -18.69
CA ALA A 55 -2.73 -2.68 -20.03
C ALA A 55 -2.93 -1.23 -20.52
N GLU A 56 -4.11 -0.65 -20.22
CA GLU A 56 -4.41 0.74 -20.55
C GLU A 56 -3.55 1.71 -19.73
N ALA A 57 -3.30 1.43 -18.47
CA ALA A 57 -2.38 2.23 -17.65
C ALA A 57 -0.98 2.24 -18.26
N ILE A 58 -0.44 1.09 -18.65
CA ILE A 58 0.86 0.98 -19.32
C ILE A 58 0.85 1.76 -20.64
N ARG A 59 -0.20 1.63 -21.47
CA ARG A 59 -0.38 2.41 -22.70
C ARG A 59 -0.34 3.91 -22.45
N LEU A 60 -0.99 4.36 -21.38
CA LEU A 60 -1.09 5.78 -21.01
C LEU A 60 0.16 6.35 -20.33
N GLY A 61 1.18 5.52 -20.08
CA GLY A 61 2.49 5.99 -19.61
C GLY A 61 2.83 5.62 -18.18
N TRP A 62 1.98 4.87 -17.47
CA TRP A 62 2.36 4.34 -16.17
C TRP A 62 3.54 3.38 -16.32
N ARG A 63 4.52 3.51 -15.41
CA ARG A 63 5.72 2.66 -15.37
C ARG A 63 5.97 2.06 -13.99
N HIS A 64 5.04 2.22 -13.04
CA HIS A 64 5.07 1.56 -11.75
C HIS A 64 3.74 0.81 -11.56
N ILE A 65 3.82 -0.51 -11.39
CA ILE A 65 2.66 -1.38 -11.14
C ILE A 65 2.76 -1.91 -9.72
N ASP A 66 1.73 -1.68 -8.92
CA ASP A 66 1.61 -2.17 -7.55
C ASP A 66 0.62 -3.33 -7.49
N THR A 67 1.12 -4.51 -7.16
CA THR A 67 0.32 -5.73 -7.00
C THR A 67 0.62 -6.42 -5.68
N ALA A 68 -0.07 -7.52 -5.39
CA ALA A 68 0.18 -8.34 -4.21
C ALA A 68 -0.42 -9.73 -4.38
N ARG A 69 0.20 -10.72 -3.74
CA ARG A 69 -0.32 -12.09 -3.65
C ARG A 69 -1.74 -12.14 -3.09
N ALA A 70 -2.03 -11.27 -2.12
CA ALA A 70 -3.34 -11.13 -1.49
C ALA A 70 -4.46 -10.66 -2.44
N TYR A 71 -4.13 -10.08 -3.58
CA TYR A 71 -5.13 -9.57 -4.53
C TYR A 71 -5.67 -10.67 -5.45
N GLU A 72 -5.04 -11.85 -5.45
CA GLU A 72 -5.44 -13.04 -6.22
C GLU A 72 -5.57 -12.78 -7.73
N ASN A 73 -4.83 -11.80 -8.24
CA ASN A 73 -4.92 -11.36 -9.64
C ASN A 73 -3.56 -11.16 -10.33
N GLU A 74 -2.47 -11.66 -9.75
CA GLU A 74 -1.11 -11.50 -10.31
C GLU A 74 -1.02 -12.10 -11.72
N GLU A 75 -1.73 -13.22 -12.03
CA GLU A 75 -1.80 -13.80 -13.37
C GLU A 75 -2.44 -12.84 -14.39
N VAL A 76 -3.50 -12.16 -13.97
CA VAL A 76 -4.21 -11.15 -14.78
C VAL A 76 -3.30 -9.94 -15.06
N VAL A 77 -2.55 -9.50 -14.05
CA VAL A 77 -1.55 -8.44 -14.21
C VAL A 77 -0.43 -8.87 -15.17
N GLY A 78 0.05 -10.12 -15.04
CA GLY A 78 1.02 -10.70 -15.96
C GLY A 78 0.52 -10.74 -17.42
N GLU A 79 -0.78 -11.07 -17.63
CA GLU A 79 -1.39 -11.03 -18.97
C GLU A 79 -1.44 -9.60 -19.52
N ALA A 80 -1.77 -8.62 -18.68
CA ALA A 80 -1.75 -7.21 -19.06
C ALA A 80 -0.34 -6.74 -19.51
N ILE A 81 0.70 -7.16 -18.78
CA ILE A 81 2.10 -6.86 -19.15
C ILE A 81 2.45 -7.51 -20.49
N ARG A 82 2.15 -8.80 -20.67
CA ARG A 82 2.37 -9.50 -21.94
C ARG A 82 1.61 -8.85 -23.09
N ARG A 83 0.38 -8.40 -22.85
CA ARG A 83 -0.41 -7.66 -23.82
C ARG A 83 0.24 -6.31 -24.16
N ALA A 84 0.70 -5.55 -23.18
CA ALA A 84 1.38 -4.27 -23.41
C ALA A 84 2.64 -4.43 -24.29
N ILE A 85 3.38 -5.53 -24.12
CA ILE A 85 4.53 -5.88 -24.97
C ILE A 85 4.07 -6.24 -26.39
N ARG A 86 3.05 -7.08 -26.54
CA ARG A 86 2.51 -7.46 -27.86
C ARG A 86 1.98 -6.27 -28.65
N GLU A 87 1.35 -5.32 -27.98
CA GLU A 87 0.78 -4.11 -28.57
C GLU A 87 1.81 -2.98 -28.75
N GLY A 88 3.06 -3.18 -28.27
CA GLY A 88 4.17 -2.24 -28.47
C GLY A 88 4.12 -1.01 -27.55
N TYR A 89 3.41 -1.07 -26.44
CA TYR A 89 3.38 0.01 -25.43
C TYR A 89 4.65 0.06 -24.59
N ILE A 90 5.30 -1.08 -24.42
CA ILE A 90 6.63 -1.29 -23.84
C ILE A 90 7.38 -2.35 -24.65
N ALA A 91 8.71 -2.31 -24.67
CA ALA A 91 9.51 -3.30 -25.37
C ALA A 91 9.70 -4.59 -24.53
N SER A 92 9.80 -4.45 -23.19
CA SER A 92 9.90 -5.57 -22.25
C SER A 92 9.32 -5.17 -20.89
N ALA A 93 9.15 -6.14 -20.00
CA ALA A 93 8.73 -5.89 -18.60
C ALA A 93 9.77 -5.07 -17.83
N ASP A 94 11.04 -5.03 -18.27
CA ASP A 94 12.12 -4.25 -17.64
C ASP A 94 11.88 -2.74 -17.68
N GLU A 95 10.94 -2.26 -18.51
CA GLU A 95 10.53 -0.87 -18.50
C GLU A 95 9.58 -0.53 -17.33
N LEU A 96 9.10 -1.54 -16.61
CA LEU A 96 8.20 -1.36 -15.49
C LEU A 96 8.96 -1.48 -14.18
N PHE A 97 8.57 -0.65 -13.21
CA PHE A 97 8.89 -0.84 -11.80
C PHE A 97 7.74 -1.66 -11.19
N ILE A 98 7.99 -2.89 -10.79
CA ILE A 98 6.97 -3.80 -10.27
C ILE A 98 7.13 -3.95 -8.76
N THR A 99 6.09 -3.57 -8.00
CA THR A 99 5.99 -3.81 -6.57
C THR A 99 5.07 -5.01 -6.32
N GLY A 100 5.61 -6.05 -5.68
CA GLY A 100 4.86 -7.19 -5.16
C GLY A 100 4.85 -7.21 -3.62
N LYS A 101 4.00 -8.07 -3.01
CA LYS A 101 3.90 -8.12 -1.54
C LYS A 101 3.72 -9.53 -1.03
N LEU A 102 4.51 -9.88 -0.01
CA LEU A 102 4.38 -11.14 0.74
C LEU A 102 3.11 -11.11 1.57
N TRP A 103 2.21 -12.04 1.31
CA TRP A 103 0.98 -12.15 2.09
C TRP A 103 1.23 -12.75 3.48
N ASN A 104 0.45 -12.31 4.44
CA ASN A 104 0.55 -12.70 5.84
C ASN A 104 0.52 -14.22 6.08
N GLY A 105 -0.25 -14.96 5.26
CA GLY A 105 -0.31 -16.42 5.31
C GLY A 105 0.97 -17.13 4.84
N HIS A 106 1.93 -16.40 4.28
CA HIS A 106 3.19 -16.95 3.78
C HIS A 106 4.42 -16.44 4.56
N MET A 107 4.19 -15.87 5.76
CA MET A 107 5.27 -15.32 6.58
C MET A 107 6.12 -16.39 7.28
N ALA A 108 5.70 -17.64 7.33
CA ALA A 108 6.58 -18.69 7.83
C ALA A 108 7.83 -18.79 6.94
N PRO A 109 9.06 -18.90 7.49
CA PRO A 109 10.30 -18.86 6.71
C PRO A 109 10.32 -19.80 5.51
N LYS A 110 9.79 -21.01 5.66
CA LYS A 110 9.71 -22.02 4.59
C LYS A 110 8.80 -21.64 3.42
N ASP A 111 7.87 -20.70 3.62
CA ASP A 111 6.84 -20.34 2.64
C ASP A 111 7.18 -19.08 1.85
N VAL A 112 8.18 -18.28 2.31
CA VAL A 112 8.57 -17.01 1.68
C VAL A 112 9.09 -17.21 0.25
N ALA A 113 10.05 -18.10 0.05
CA ALA A 113 10.62 -18.36 -1.27
C ALA A 113 9.60 -18.99 -2.24
N PRO A 114 8.79 -20.01 -1.85
CA PRO A 114 7.69 -20.50 -2.69
C PRO A 114 6.65 -19.44 -3.06
N ALA A 115 6.33 -18.51 -2.16
CA ALA A 115 5.41 -17.40 -2.44
C ALA A 115 5.97 -16.47 -3.51
N MET A 116 7.26 -16.11 -3.42
CA MET A 116 7.94 -15.32 -4.46
C MET A 116 7.94 -16.06 -5.81
N ASP A 117 8.27 -17.35 -5.83
CA ASP A 117 8.28 -18.13 -7.07
C ASP A 117 6.91 -18.15 -7.74
N THR A 118 5.85 -18.25 -6.95
CA THR A 118 4.46 -18.17 -7.44
C THR A 118 4.17 -16.78 -8.02
N THR A 119 4.57 -15.70 -7.36
CA THR A 119 4.40 -14.32 -7.84
C THR A 119 5.14 -14.10 -9.16
N LEU A 120 6.41 -14.50 -9.26
CA LEU A 120 7.21 -14.34 -10.49
C LEU A 120 6.59 -15.14 -11.66
N GLN A 121 6.17 -16.37 -11.41
CA GLN A 121 5.49 -17.20 -12.40
C GLN A 121 4.18 -16.57 -12.89
N ALA A 122 3.36 -16.06 -11.97
CA ALA A 122 2.08 -15.44 -12.30
C ALA A 122 2.26 -14.17 -13.13
N LEU A 123 3.20 -13.31 -12.74
CA LEU A 123 3.53 -12.10 -13.49
C LEU A 123 4.24 -12.39 -14.83
N GLY A 124 4.92 -13.54 -14.95
CA GLY A 124 5.70 -13.91 -16.12
C GLY A 124 7.01 -13.13 -16.24
N VAL A 125 7.66 -12.85 -15.11
CA VAL A 125 8.94 -12.14 -15.01
C VAL A 125 9.93 -12.94 -14.17
N ASP A 126 11.23 -12.71 -14.38
CA ASP A 126 12.29 -13.39 -13.61
C ASP A 126 12.63 -12.66 -12.30
N GLN A 127 12.33 -11.36 -12.23
CA GLN A 127 12.64 -10.48 -11.13
C GLN A 127 11.58 -9.38 -11.01
N ILE A 128 11.32 -8.89 -9.78
CA ILE A 128 10.56 -7.66 -9.55
C ILE A 128 11.45 -6.60 -8.88
N ASP A 129 11.00 -5.35 -8.91
CA ASP A 129 11.77 -4.20 -8.43
C ASP A 129 11.70 -4.02 -6.93
N MET A 130 10.52 -4.22 -6.35
CA MET A 130 10.26 -4.03 -4.93
C MET A 130 9.41 -5.18 -4.38
N TYR A 131 9.84 -5.75 -3.26
CA TYR A 131 9.02 -6.74 -2.55
C TYR A 131 8.78 -6.32 -1.11
N LEU A 132 7.51 -6.18 -0.74
CA LEU A 132 7.10 -5.69 0.56
C LEU A 132 6.60 -6.85 1.44
N ASN A 133 6.93 -6.83 2.73
CA ASN A 133 6.09 -7.51 3.69
C ASN A 133 4.76 -6.75 3.77
N HIS A 134 3.63 -7.38 3.43
CA HIS A 134 2.34 -6.71 3.21
C HIS A 134 1.77 -6.14 4.51
N TRP A 135 1.86 -6.92 5.60
CA TRP A 135 1.47 -6.53 6.93
C TRP A 135 2.45 -7.11 7.95
N PRO A 136 2.72 -6.44 9.06
CA PRO A 136 3.68 -6.95 10.03
C PRO A 136 3.19 -8.17 10.82
N TRP A 137 1.91 -8.50 10.72
CA TRP A 137 1.28 -9.57 11.50
C TRP A 137 1.12 -10.84 10.67
N PRO A 138 1.62 -12.00 11.16
CA PRO A 138 1.40 -13.26 10.49
C PRO A 138 -0.04 -13.73 10.64
N ASN A 139 -0.51 -14.46 9.65
CA ASN A 139 -1.78 -15.17 9.66
C ASN A 139 -1.56 -16.67 9.54
N VAL A 140 -2.34 -17.45 10.25
CA VAL A 140 -2.50 -18.85 9.87
C VAL A 140 -3.34 -18.91 8.60
N HIS A 141 -2.71 -19.23 7.48
CA HIS A 141 -3.40 -19.36 6.21
C HIS A 141 -4.27 -20.60 6.20
N THR A 142 -5.57 -20.42 6.31
CA THR A 142 -6.52 -21.47 5.98
C THR A 142 -6.90 -21.37 4.50
N PRO A 143 -6.91 -22.47 3.74
CA PRO A 143 -7.40 -22.46 2.37
C PRO A 143 -8.79 -21.80 2.31
N GLY A 144 -8.95 -20.81 1.44
CA GLY A 144 -10.20 -20.06 1.31
C GLY A 144 -10.36 -18.89 2.30
N CYS A 145 -9.35 -18.56 3.09
CA CYS A 145 -9.34 -17.30 3.84
C CYS A 145 -9.05 -16.15 2.87
N ALA A 146 -10.12 -15.56 2.37
CA ALA A 146 -10.01 -14.36 1.53
C ALA A 146 -9.47 -13.18 2.34
N THR A 147 -8.91 -12.19 1.65
CA THR A 147 -8.37 -10.96 2.24
C THR A 147 -9.39 -10.14 3.02
N ASP A 148 -10.66 -10.40 2.81
CA ASP A 148 -11.80 -9.70 3.42
C ASP A 148 -12.41 -10.42 4.64
N HIS A 149 -11.92 -11.60 5.01
CA HIS A 149 -12.43 -12.36 6.13
C HIS A 149 -11.54 -12.20 7.36
N ARG A 150 -12.17 -12.12 8.54
CA ARG A 150 -11.47 -12.22 9.81
C ARG A 150 -10.73 -13.55 9.87
N ASN A 151 -9.45 -13.49 10.15
CA ASN A 151 -8.65 -14.70 10.31
C ASN A 151 -8.49 -15.01 11.80
N PRO A 152 -9.13 -16.09 12.29
CA PRO A 152 -9.02 -16.50 13.70
C PRO A 152 -7.60 -16.93 14.10
N GLY A 153 -6.71 -17.15 13.12
CA GLY A 153 -5.31 -17.46 13.35
C GLY A 153 -4.37 -16.25 13.33
N ALA A 154 -4.90 -15.01 13.26
CA ALA A 154 -4.07 -13.84 13.36
C ALA A 154 -3.42 -13.73 14.74
N VAL A 155 -2.14 -13.36 14.76
CA VAL A 155 -1.36 -13.13 15.98
C VAL A 155 -0.77 -11.73 15.96
N PRO A 156 -0.47 -11.13 17.13
CA PRO A 156 0.19 -9.84 17.16
C PRO A 156 1.58 -9.89 16.54
N TYR A 157 2.17 -8.72 16.32
CA TYR A 157 3.57 -8.64 15.90
C TYR A 157 4.49 -9.24 16.98
N ILE A 158 5.29 -10.21 16.58
CA ILE A 158 6.34 -10.82 17.41
C ILE A 158 7.65 -10.61 16.67
N HIS A 159 8.49 -9.73 17.18
CA HIS A 159 9.69 -9.29 16.47
C HIS A 159 10.66 -10.44 16.18
N GLU A 160 10.90 -11.33 17.15
CA GLU A 160 11.74 -12.52 16.98
C GLU A 160 11.28 -13.39 15.79
N ALA A 161 9.97 -13.61 15.65
CA ALA A 161 9.41 -14.35 14.53
C ALA A 161 9.47 -13.57 13.22
N PHE A 162 9.26 -12.25 13.29
CA PHE A 162 9.33 -11.40 12.11
C PHE A 162 10.75 -11.34 11.51
N LEU A 163 11.80 -11.33 12.35
CA LEU A 163 13.19 -11.38 11.88
C LEU A 163 13.50 -12.63 11.06
N GLU A 164 12.91 -13.77 11.40
CA GLU A 164 13.08 -15.00 10.61
C GLU A 164 12.46 -14.85 9.21
N THR A 165 11.24 -14.27 9.13
CA THR A 165 10.60 -13.94 7.86
C THR A 165 11.42 -12.94 7.05
N TRP A 166 11.92 -11.88 7.73
CA TRP A 166 12.70 -10.83 7.08
C TRP A 166 14.02 -11.36 6.51
N ALA A 167 14.69 -12.27 7.22
CA ALA A 167 15.90 -12.92 6.72
C ALA A 167 15.64 -13.71 5.42
N GLU A 168 14.48 -14.36 5.27
CA GLU A 168 14.13 -15.02 4.01
C GLU A 168 13.84 -14.01 2.89
N ILE A 169 13.20 -12.88 3.19
CA ILE A 169 13.03 -11.79 2.21
C ILE A 169 14.40 -11.27 1.74
N CYS A 170 15.36 -11.09 2.66
CA CYS A 170 16.73 -10.70 2.30
C CYS A 170 17.41 -11.72 1.37
N LYS A 171 17.18 -13.02 1.58
CA LYS A 171 17.70 -14.06 0.69
C LYS A 171 17.11 -13.98 -0.73
N LEU A 172 15.87 -13.54 -0.90
CA LEU A 172 15.28 -13.29 -2.24
C LEU A 172 16.04 -12.20 -2.99
N LYS A 173 16.44 -11.13 -2.29
CA LYS A 173 17.31 -10.07 -2.84
C LYS A 173 18.68 -10.62 -3.23
N GLN A 174 19.32 -11.39 -2.36
CA GLN A 174 20.61 -12.02 -2.64
C GLN A 174 20.54 -13.00 -3.83
N ALA A 175 19.40 -13.69 -4.01
CA ALA A 175 19.16 -14.59 -5.12
C ALA A 175 18.79 -13.88 -6.44
N GLY A 176 18.66 -12.54 -6.44
CA GLY A 176 18.30 -11.75 -7.62
C GLY A 176 16.83 -11.86 -8.03
N LYS A 177 15.94 -12.37 -7.16
CA LYS A 177 14.51 -12.45 -7.44
C LYS A 177 13.78 -11.11 -7.21
N VAL A 178 14.36 -10.26 -6.40
CA VAL A 178 13.92 -8.88 -6.16
C VAL A 178 15.12 -7.96 -6.07
N VAL A 179 14.97 -6.72 -6.52
CA VAL A 179 16.04 -5.72 -6.47
C VAL A 179 16.08 -5.02 -5.13
N ASP A 180 14.94 -4.49 -4.68
CA ASP A 180 14.80 -3.77 -3.41
C ASP A 180 13.73 -4.40 -2.53
N ILE A 181 13.91 -4.30 -1.22
CA ILE A 181 12.98 -4.84 -0.22
C ILE A 181 12.41 -3.72 0.64
N GLY A 182 11.18 -3.90 1.06
CA GLY A 182 10.48 -2.92 1.87
C GLY A 182 9.39 -3.54 2.74
N THR A 183 8.67 -2.67 3.38
CA THR A 183 7.59 -3.02 4.30
C THR A 183 6.29 -2.34 3.90
N SER A 184 5.18 -2.82 4.45
CA SER A 184 3.90 -2.14 4.37
C SER A 184 3.21 -2.22 5.74
N ASN A 185 2.52 -1.15 6.12
CA ASN A 185 1.77 -1.06 7.37
C ASN A 185 2.61 -1.20 8.66
N HIS A 186 3.91 -0.95 8.60
CA HIS A 186 4.73 -0.90 9.80
C HIS A 186 4.53 0.41 10.56
N THR A 187 4.47 0.30 11.89
CA THR A 187 4.48 1.45 12.82
C THR A 187 5.91 1.87 13.12
N GLN A 188 6.06 3.00 13.82
CA GLN A 188 7.38 3.43 14.29
C GLN A 188 8.03 2.41 15.24
N ALA A 189 7.25 1.77 16.12
CA ALA A 189 7.78 0.80 17.06
C ALA A 189 8.28 -0.46 16.38
N THR A 190 7.50 -1.04 15.46
CA THR A 190 7.92 -2.23 14.70
C THR A 190 9.13 -1.94 13.83
N MET A 191 9.18 -0.75 13.21
CA MET A 191 10.32 -0.36 12.39
C MET A 191 11.59 -0.13 13.22
N LYS A 192 11.50 0.53 14.39
CA LYS A 192 12.65 0.69 15.28
C LYS A 192 13.29 -0.65 15.67
N LEU A 193 12.48 -1.65 15.95
CA LEU A 193 12.97 -2.99 16.26
C LEU A 193 13.65 -3.61 15.04
N LEU A 194 13.04 -3.52 13.87
CA LEU A 194 13.64 -4.07 12.63
C LEU A 194 14.99 -3.42 12.34
N LEU A 195 15.06 -2.09 12.34
CA LEU A 195 16.29 -1.35 12.04
C LEU A 195 17.40 -1.55 13.08
N ARG A 196 17.05 -1.89 14.32
CA ARG A 196 18.01 -2.24 15.38
C ARG A 196 18.74 -3.54 15.08
N ASP A 197 18.04 -4.53 14.51
CA ASP A 197 18.48 -5.92 14.50
C ASP A 197 18.87 -6.44 13.10
N VAL A 198 18.73 -5.63 12.04
CA VAL A 198 19.18 -5.97 10.67
C VAL A 198 20.42 -5.21 10.26
N ALA A 199 21.21 -5.79 9.35
CA ALA A 199 22.36 -5.12 8.75
C ALA A 199 21.93 -3.96 7.84
N GLN A 200 22.84 -3.02 7.55
CA GLN A 200 22.52 -1.82 6.78
C GLN A 200 22.01 -2.12 5.37
N ASP A 201 22.54 -3.14 4.72
CA ASP A 201 22.16 -3.60 3.37
C ASP A 201 20.88 -4.45 3.35
N GLU A 202 20.41 -4.86 4.52
CA GLU A 202 19.16 -5.58 4.75
C GLU A 202 18.02 -4.66 5.18
N ARG A 203 18.26 -3.35 5.36
CA ARG A 203 17.23 -2.40 5.75
C ARG A 203 16.18 -2.24 4.66
N PRO A 204 14.88 -2.09 5.03
CA PRO A 204 13.85 -1.72 4.08
C PRO A 204 14.11 -0.31 3.54
N VAL A 205 13.87 -0.11 2.24
CA VAL A 205 14.05 1.20 1.59
C VAL A 205 12.73 1.93 1.33
N TYR A 206 11.61 1.24 1.55
CA TYR A 206 10.28 1.73 1.27
C TYR A 206 9.29 1.19 2.30
N ASN A 207 8.35 2.03 2.75
CA ASN A 207 7.19 1.59 3.53
C ASN A 207 5.90 2.11 2.89
N GLN A 208 5.00 1.18 2.52
CA GLN A 208 3.70 1.53 1.98
C GLN A 208 2.65 1.50 3.09
N MET A 209 1.87 2.55 3.23
CA MET A 209 0.86 2.65 4.27
C MET A 209 -0.38 3.40 3.79
N GLU A 210 -1.50 3.26 4.48
CA GLU A 210 -2.65 4.12 4.22
C GLU A 210 -2.27 5.58 4.44
N MET A 211 -2.45 6.41 3.39
CA MET A 211 -2.10 7.81 3.48
C MET A 211 -2.87 8.62 2.44
N HIS A 212 -3.58 9.63 2.90
CA HIS A 212 -4.42 10.53 2.12
C HIS A 212 -4.62 11.86 2.89
N PRO A 213 -5.20 12.90 2.30
CA PRO A 213 -5.32 14.22 2.95
C PRO A 213 -5.92 14.23 4.36
N LEU A 214 -6.87 13.33 4.68
CA LEU A 214 -7.46 13.22 6.03
C LEU A 214 -6.73 12.20 6.94
N LEU A 215 -5.68 11.55 6.44
CA LEU A 215 -4.76 10.70 7.20
C LEU A 215 -3.33 10.91 6.70
N GLN A 216 -2.73 11.99 7.11
CA GLN A 216 -1.42 12.41 6.56
C GLN A 216 -0.24 11.64 7.16
N GLN A 217 -0.39 11.09 8.35
CA GLN A 217 0.64 10.33 9.07
C GLN A 217 1.97 11.10 9.20
N THR A 218 1.91 12.40 9.43
CA THR A 218 3.05 13.32 9.35
C THR A 218 4.22 12.91 10.23
N GLU A 219 3.99 12.54 11.49
CA GLU A 219 5.06 12.13 12.41
C GLU A 219 5.69 10.79 11.99
N LEU A 220 4.86 9.84 11.56
CA LEU A 220 5.34 8.54 11.10
C LEU A 220 6.19 8.68 9.83
N ARG A 221 5.76 9.52 8.88
CA ARG A 221 6.54 9.82 7.67
C ARG A 221 7.88 10.46 8.01
N ARG A 222 7.89 11.51 8.84
CA ARG A 222 9.12 12.18 9.27
C ARG A 222 10.12 11.19 9.90
N TYR A 223 9.60 10.24 10.68
CA TYR A 223 10.44 9.18 11.23
C TYR A 223 11.04 8.30 10.13
N PHE A 224 10.24 7.78 9.21
CA PHE A 224 10.75 6.94 8.12
C PHE A 224 11.75 7.70 7.24
N GLU A 225 11.48 8.94 6.90
CA GLU A 225 12.38 9.80 6.13
C GLU A 225 13.72 10.02 6.84
N SER A 226 13.71 10.22 8.17
CA SER A 226 14.93 10.35 8.96
C SER A 226 15.79 9.08 8.97
N GLU A 227 15.19 7.92 8.71
CA GLU A 227 15.88 6.63 8.55
C GLU A 227 16.23 6.31 7.07
N GLY A 228 15.95 7.23 6.14
CA GLY A 228 16.19 7.03 4.71
C GLY A 228 15.19 6.10 4.02
N ILE A 229 14.00 5.92 4.60
CA ILE A 229 12.94 5.05 4.08
C ILE A 229 11.87 5.91 3.40
N VAL A 230 11.64 5.67 2.11
CA VAL A 230 10.59 6.36 1.35
C VAL A 230 9.21 5.87 1.77
N CYS A 231 8.23 6.79 1.87
CA CYS A 231 6.85 6.46 2.21
C CYS A 231 5.93 6.57 1.00
N GLY A 232 5.15 5.52 0.71
CA GLY A 232 4.09 5.54 -0.29
C GLY A 232 2.70 5.39 0.31
N GLY A 233 1.72 6.09 -0.26
CA GLY A 233 0.34 6.07 0.21
C GLY A 233 -0.55 5.18 -0.63
N TYR A 234 -1.16 4.15 -0.05
CA TYR A 234 -2.34 3.54 -0.65
C TYR A 234 -3.61 4.24 -0.14
N MET A 235 -4.76 3.98 -0.75
CA MET A 235 -6.03 4.68 -0.47
C MET A 235 -5.94 6.20 -0.69
N ALA A 236 -5.09 6.65 -1.60
CA ALA A 236 -4.73 8.06 -1.80
C ALA A 236 -5.91 9.01 -2.10
N LEU A 237 -7.11 8.48 -2.38
CA LEU A 237 -8.37 9.21 -2.56
C LEU A 237 -9.30 9.13 -1.35
N GLY A 238 -8.84 8.61 -0.21
CA GLY A 238 -9.69 8.39 0.96
C GLY A 238 -10.84 7.38 0.71
N SER A 239 -10.68 6.53 -0.29
CA SER A 239 -11.59 5.43 -0.65
C SER A 239 -13.09 5.70 -0.49
N PRO A 240 -13.69 6.52 -1.34
CA PRO A 240 -15.11 6.87 -1.24
C PRO A 240 -16.05 5.66 -1.39
N ASN A 241 -15.57 4.58 -2.00
CA ASN A 241 -16.31 3.34 -2.28
C ASN A 241 -15.89 2.15 -1.39
N ARG A 242 -15.36 2.43 -0.20
CA ARG A 242 -14.92 1.40 0.73
C ARG A 242 -16.04 0.44 1.15
N PRO A 243 -15.73 -0.83 1.49
CA PRO A 243 -16.70 -1.75 2.06
C PRO A 243 -17.34 -1.20 3.34
N GLY A 244 -18.62 -1.47 3.54
CA GLY A 244 -19.35 -0.97 4.71
C GLY A 244 -18.78 -1.39 6.06
N ARG A 245 -18.06 -2.53 6.11
CA ARG A 245 -17.33 -3.01 7.29
C ARG A 245 -16.19 -2.10 7.74
N ASP A 246 -15.62 -1.33 6.80
CA ASP A 246 -14.47 -0.44 7.03
C ASP A 246 -14.93 1.00 7.30
N THR A 247 -16.25 1.21 7.50
CA THR A 247 -16.81 2.54 7.71
C THR A 247 -17.13 2.80 9.18
N PHE A 248 -16.52 3.83 9.75
CA PHE A 248 -17.06 4.52 10.90
C PHE A 248 -17.97 5.65 10.41
N LYS A 249 -19.10 5.89 11.11
CA LYS A 249 -20.04 6.93 10.73
C LYS A 249 -19.44 8.34 10.72
N GLU A 250 -18.43 8.53 11.56
CA GLU A 250 -17.67 9.78 11.70
C GLU A 250 -16.61 10.00 10.61
N HIS A 251 -16.21 8.95 9.89
CA HIS A 251 -15.18 9.05 8.88
C HIS A 251 -15.74 9.57 7.56
N ARG A 252 -15.17 10.66 7.08
CA ARG A 252 -15.50 11.26 5.78
C ARG A 252 -14.51 10.81 4.71
N ALA A 253 -14.98 10.70 3.46
CA ALA A 253 -14.08 10.60 2.34
C ALA A 253 -13.39 11.95 2.09
N ASP A 254 -12.14 11.95 1.64
CA ASP A 254 -11.37 13.18 1.37
C ASP A 254 -12.09 14.13 0.44
N MET A 255 -12.75 13.61 -0.58
CA MET A 255 -13.54 14.38 -1.54
C MET A 255 -14.74 15.10 -0.92
N MET A 256 -15.10 14.82 0.33
CA MET A 256 -16.13 15.54 1.07
C MET A 256 -15.58 16.68 1.94
N ASP A 257 -14.26 16.81 2.02
CA ASP A 257 -13.65 17.86 2.84
C ASP A 257 -13.81 19.24 2.16
N PRO A 258 -14.28 20.27 2.90
CA PRO A 258 -14.51 21.61 2.34
C PRO A 258 -13.23 22.27 1.77
N THR A 259 -12.06 21.99 2.33
CA THR A 259 -10.80 22.55 1.85
C THR A 259 -10.43 21.94 0.49
N ILE A 260 -10.56 20.62 0.34
CA ILE A 260 -10.34 19.93 -0.94
C ILE A 260 -11.34 20.46 -1.99
N GLN A 261 -12.62 20.63 -1.62
CA GLN A 261 -13.63 21.16 -2.53
C GLN A 261 -13.34 22.61 -2.95
N ALA A 262 -12.91 23.46 -2.02
CA ALA A 262 -12.57 24.84 -2.31
C ALA A 262 -11.36 24.93 -3.26
N ILE A 263 -10.30 24.16 -2.99
CA ILE A 263 -9.11 24.14 -3.86
C ILE A 263 -9.45 23.62 -5.25
N ALA A 264 -10.25 22.56 -5.36
CA ALA A 264 -10.70 22.03 -6.65
C ALA A 264 -11.48 23.08 -7.45
N ALA A 265 -12.39 23.82 -6.79
CA ALA A 265 -13.14 24.91 -7.42
C ALA A 265 -12.23 26.08 -7.86
N GLU A 266 -11.25 26.47 -7.04
CA GLU A 266 -10.26 27.51 -7.38
C GLU A 266 -9.46 27.16 -8.63
N LEU A 267 -9.08 25.87 -8.76
CA LEU A 267 -8.27 25.37 -9.87
C LEU A 267 -9.10 24.98 -11.11
N GLY A 268 -10.41 24.80 -10.95
CA GLY A 268 -11.27 24.23 -12.01
C GLY A 268 -10.97 22.74 -12.29
N GLU A 269 -10.50 22.02 -11.27
CA GLU A 269 -10.02 20.65 -11.38
C GLU A 269 -10.90 19.66 -10.58
N SER A 270 -10.71 18.35 -10.81
CA SER A 270 -11.42 17.32 -10.07
C SER A 270 -10.92 17.20 -8.62
N LEU A 271 -11.81 16.77 -7.71
CA LEU A 271 -11.47 16.51 -6.30
C LEU A 271 -10.39 15.43 -6.18
N ALA A 272 -10.46 14.39 -7.03
CA ALA A 272 -9.49 13.31 -7.09
C ALA A 272 -8.10 13.85 -7.44
N LYS A 273 -8.04 14.76 -8.42
CA LYS A 273 -6.79 15.38 -8.85
C LYS A 273 -6.13 16.21 -7.74
N VAL A 274 -6.92 16.93 -6.94
CA VAL A 274 -6.40 17.68 -5.78
C VAL A 274 -5.84 16.73 -4.71
N ALA A 275 -6.57 15.65 -4.38
CA ALA A 275 -6.11 14.69 -3.39
C ALA A 275 -4.81 13.97 -3.82
N LEU A 276 -4.73 13.55 -5.08
CA LEU A 276 -3.53 12.90 -5.63
C LEU A 276 -2.38 13.88 -5.81
N ALA A 277 -2.65 15.13 -6.15
CA ALA A 277 -1.63 16.18 -6.24
C ALA A 277 -1.00 16.44 -4.86
N TRP A 278 -1.79 16.45 -3.79
CA TRP A 278 -1.24 16.48 -2.44
C TRP A 278 -0.29 15.30 -2.21
N ALA A 279 -0.72 14.08 -2.57
CA ALA A 279 0.10 12.89 -2.39
C ALA A 279 1.41 12.93 -3.20
N ALA A 280 1.39 13.51 -4.40
CA ALA A 280 2.57 13.64 -5.27
C ALA A 280 3.51 14.80 -4.87
N GLN A 281 2.95 15.91 -4.34
CA GLN A 281 3.71 17.16 -4.12
C GLN A 281 4.14 17.37 -2.66
N ARG A 282 3.54 16.65 -1.69
CA ARG A 282 3.89 16.81 -0.28
C ARG A 282 5.40 16.65 -0.04
N GLU A 283 5.92 17.42 0.91
CA GLU A 283 7.29 17.30 1.43
C GLU A 283 8.36 17.22 0.33
N ASN A 284 8.32 18.16 -0.59
CA ASN A 284 9.27 18.23 -1.71
C ASN A 284 9.30 16.96 -2.60
N LYS A 285 8.13 16.28 -2.73
CA LYS A 285 7.97 15.10 -3.59
C LYS A 285 8.75 13.87 -3.08
N SER A 286 8.96 13.78 -1.77
CA SER A 286 9.73 12.69 -1.14
C SER A 286 9.00 11.35 -1.06
N GLY A 287 7.74 11.27 -1.49
CA GLY A 287 6.93 10.06 -1.39
C GLY A 287 6.14 9.73 -2.64
N GLY A 288 5.47 8.56 -2.61
CA GLY A 288 4.65 8.07 -3.71
C GLY A 288 3.18 7.87 -3.34
N TYR A 289 2.39 7.52 -4.32
CA TYR A 289 1.00 7.12 -4.14
C TYR A 289 0.64 5.93 -5.03
N VAL A 290 -0.36 5.17 -4.58
CA VAL A 290 -0.97 4.09 -5.34
C VAL A 290 -2.40 4.49 -5.67
N ALA A 291 -2.73 4.51 -6.96
CA ALA A 291 -4.07 4.81 -7.44
C ALA A 291 -4.54 3.78 -8.48
N MET A 292 -5.83 3.48 -8.50
CA MET A 292 -6.46 2.58 -9.45
C MET A 292 -7.66 3.26 -10.10
N ALA A 293 -7.86 3.01 -11.38
CA ALA A 293 -9.06 3.40 -12.11
C ALA A 293 -9.34 2.41 -13.26
N THR A 294 -10.58 2.41 -13.75
CA THR A 294 -11.06 1.56 -14.84
C THR A 294 -11.62 2.38 -16.00
N ARG A 295 -11.19 3.64 -16.12
CA ARG A 295 -11.52 4.55 -17.21
C ARG A 295 -10.25 5.22 -17.71
N SER A 296 -10.04 5.29 -19.01
CA SER A 296 -8.85 5.90 -19.62
C SER A 296 -8.65 7.35 -19.19
N ASP A 297 -9.72 8.13 -19.10
CA ASP A 297 -9.66 9.53 -18.66
C ASP A 297 -9.16 9.66 -17.21
N TRP A 298 -9.67 8.83 -16.30
CA TRP A 298 -9.22 8.80 -14.90
C TRP A 298 -7.81 8.23 -14.75
N ILE A 299 -7.47 7.18 -15.52
CA ILE A 299 -6.12 6.60 -15.52
C ILE A 299 -5.10 7.66 -15.96
N ALA A 300 -5.40 8.40 -17.04
CA ALA A 300 -4.54 9.48 -17.52
C ALA A 300 -4.47 10.65 -16.53
N GLU A 301 -5.60 11.08 -15.96
CA GLU A 301 -5.66 12.15 -14.98
C GLU A 301 -4.84 11.82 -13.74
N ASN A 302 -5.00 10.60 -13.20
CA ASN A 302 -4.29 10.14 -12.01
C ASN A 302 -2.76 10.09 -12.21
N LEU A 303 -2.27 9.81 -13.42
CA LEU A 303 -0.84 9.86 -13.73
C LEU A 303 -0.33 11.30 -13.87
N ARG A 304 -1.13 12.15 -14.50
CA ARG A 304 -0.72 13.53 -14.84
C ARG A 304 -0.37 14.37 -13.62
N VAL A 305 -0.96 14.10 -12.44
CA VAL A 305 -0.60 14.80 -11.21
C VAL A 305 0.82 14.52 -10.71
N ALA A 306 1.47 13.50 -11.25
CA ALA A 306 2.86 13.19 -10.96
C ALA A 306 3.86 13.81 -11.95
N THR A 307 3.40 14.62 -12.90
CA THR A 307 4.26 15.27 -13.88
C THR A 307 4.45 16.77 -13.58
N ASP A 308 3.41 17.42 -13.07
CA ASP A 308 3.36 18.87 -12.86
C ASP A 308 2.96 19.22 -11.41
N ASP A 309 3.40 20.36 -10.93
CA ASP A 309 2.96 20.89 -9.64
C ASP A 309 1.60 21.57 -9.79
N LEU A 310 0.54 20.86 -9.48
CA LEU A 310 -0.82 21.38 -9.54
C LEU A 310 -1.13 22.37 -8.39
N LEU A 311 -0.69 22.01 -7.17
CA LEU A 311 -1.00 22.76 -5.97
C LEU A 311 0.10 23.79 -5.69
N SER A 312 -0.30 25.02 -5.42
CA SER A 312 0.60 26.05 -4.90
C SER A 312 1.04 25.71 -3.46
N ALA A 313 2.12 26.34 -3.01
CA ALA A 313 2.58 26.21 -1.62
C ALA A 313 1.49 26.61 -0.60
N GLU A 314 0.69 27.65 -0.92
CA GLU A 314 -0.44 28.07 -0.08
C GLU A 314 -1.53 27.00 -0.01
N GLN A 315 -1.88 26.38 -1.14
CA GLN A 315 -2.88 25.32 -1.18
C GLN A 315 -2.41 24.06 -0.45
N LEU A 316 -1.13 23.69 -0.61
CA LEU A 316 -0.52 22.61 0.18
C LEU A 316 -0.57 22.92 1.68
N LEU A 317 -0.26 24.17 2.07
CA LEU A 317 -0.31 24.58 3.47
C LEU A 317 -1.73 24.54 4.06
N ARG A 318 -2.76 24.83 3.26
CA ARG A 318 -4.17 24.69 3.68
C ARG A 318 -4.54 23.22 3.93
N ILE A 319 -3.93 22.29 3.22
CA ILE A 319 -4.15 20.84 3.41
C ILE A 319 -3.29 20.32 4.56
N CYS A 320 -2.00 20.58 4.55
CA CYS A 320 -1.05 20.01 5.51
C CYS A 320 -1.09 20.69 6.88
N GLY A 321 -1.42 21.99 6.93
CA GLY A 321 -1.21 22.81 8.13
C GLY A 321 0.25 23.26 8.27
N ASP A 322 0.51 24.01 9.35
CA ASP A 322 1.83 24.49 9.71
C ASP A 322 2.20 24.17 11.19
N ASP A 323 1.56 23.16 11.74
CA ASP A 323 1.69 22.72 13.13
C ASP A 323 1.26 23.80 14.17
N THR A 324 0.53 24.84 13.73
CA THR A 324 -0.01 25.87 14.63
C THR A 324 -1.51 25.66 14.90
N PRO A 325 -2.02 26.10 16.07
CA PRO A 325 -3.47 26.06 16.34
C PRO A 325 -4.33 26.88 15.36
N GLN A 326 -3.72 27.84 14.64
CA GLN A 326 -4.39 28.71 13.69
C GLN A 326 -4.53 28.05 12.32
N ASN A 327 -3.65 27.10 11.99
CA ASN A 327 -3.68 26.34 10.76
C ASN A 327 -3.28 24.88 10.99
N PRO A 328 -4.16 24.08 11.60
CA PRO A 328 -3.89 22.68 11.90
C PRO A 328 -3.90 21.78 10.64
N GLY A 329 -4.23 22.32 9.46
CA GLY A 329 -4.51 21.55 8.26
C GLY A 329 -5.84 20.79 8.36
N ILE A 330 -6.00 19.77 7.51
CA ILE A 330 -7.21 18.96 7.47
C ILE A 330 -7.00 17.53 7.97
N ASP A 331 -5.81 17.19 8.49
CA ASP A 331 -5.52 15.86 9.02
C ASP A 331 -6.49 15.54 10.17
N ALA A 332 -7.36 14.59 9.92
CA ALA A 332 -8.36 14.16 10.90
C ALA A 332 -8.01 12.82 11.56
N ASN A 333 -6.79 12.31 11.29
CA ASN A 333 -6.38 10.95 11.67
C ASN A 333 -7.44 9.90 11.25
N ASN A 334 -7.98 10.08 10.06
CA ASN A 334 -9.14 9.37 9.53
C ASN A 334 -8.74 8.04 8.90
N ARG A 335 -8.19 7.12 9.68
CA ARG A 335 -7.78 5.80 9.21
C ARG A 335 -8.99 4.98 8.74
N LEU A 336 -8.91 4.45 7.52
CA LEU A 336 -9.98 3.66 6.89
C LEU A 336 -9.69 2.16 6.98
N ILE A 337 -8.42 1.77 6.89
CA ILE A 337 -7.99 0.37 6.97
C ILE A 337 -7.36 0.11 8.33
N TRP A 338 -8.11 -0.53 9.19
CA TRP A 338 -7.68 -0.84 10.55
C TRP A 338 -7.10 -2.25 10.71
N GLY A 339 -7.04 -3.02 9.63
CA GLY A 339 -6.55 -4.40 9.68
C GLY A 339 -7.50 -5.37 10.41
N GLN A 340 -8.82 -5.07 10.43
CA GLN A 340 -9.84 -5.87 11.12
C GLN A 340 -9.81 -7.35 10.74
N VAL A 341 -9.36 -7.65 9.52
CA VAL A 341 -9.23 -9.01 8.99
C VAL A 341 -8.16 -9.83 9.71
N PHE A 342 -7.27 -9.17 10.45
CA PHE A 342 -6.15 -9.79 11.17
C PHE A 342 -6.39 -9.87 12.67
N LEU A 343 -7.53 -9.40 13.17
CA LEU A 343 -7.84 -9.44 14.58
C LEU A 343 -8.38 -10.80 15.01
N TRP A 344 -8.06 -11.15 16.25
CA TRP A 344 -8.73 -12.22 16.94
C TRP A 344 -10.22 -11.92 17.04
N PRO A 345 -11.09 -12.93 16.89
CA PRO A 345 -12.53 -12.74 16.91
C PRO A 345 -13.06 -12.02 18.15
N GLU A 346 -12.34 -12.16 19.28
CA GLU A 346 -12.75 -11.67 20.60
C GLU A 346 -11.91 -10.52 21.14
N ALA A 347 -11.08 -9.88 20.31
CA ALA A 347 -10.39 -8.64 20.74
C ALA A 347 -11.39 -7.48 20.85
N ASP A 348 -12.46 -7.62 21.63
CA ASP A 348 -13.57 -6.69 21.88
C ASP A 348 -14.00 -5.81 20.69
N GLY A 349 -13.66 -6.23 19.47
CA GLY A 349 -13.89 -5.50 18.23
C GLY A 349 -13.03 -4.24 18.06
N ASP A 350 -12.11 -3.97 18.96
CA ASP A 350 -11.25 -2.79 18.86
C ASP A 350 -9.94 -3.09 18.11
N TRP A 351 -10.01 -3.08 16.77
CA TRP A 351 -8.85 -3.24 15.88
C TRP A 351 -7.86 -2.07 15.92
N ARG A 352 -8.19 -0.96 16.61
CA ARG A 352 -7.27 0.17 16.81
C ARG A 352 -6.01 -0.25 17.55
N ILE A 353 -6.12 -1.30 18.36
CA ILE A 353 -4.98 -1.88 19.08
C ILE A 353 -3.84 -2.39 18.16
N LEU A 354 -4.13 -2.72 16.91
CA LEU A 354 -3.09 -3.11 15.94
C LEU A 354 -2.13 -1.97 15.61
N TRP A 355 -2.59 -0.74 15.80
CA TRP A 355 -1.82 0.47 15.58
C TRP A 355 -1.33 1.07 16.89
N ASP A 356 -1.62 0.40 18.02
CA ASP A 356 -1.11 0.73 19.34
C ASP A 356 0.21 0.00 19.56
N ASP A 357 1.28 0.75 19.74
CA ASP A 357 2.62 0.24 19.96
C ASP A 357 2.74 -0.63 21.23
N SER A 358 1.75 -0.60 22.12
CA SER A 358 1.67 -1.46 23.31
C SER A 358 1.52 -2.95 22.98
N GLN A 359 1.08 -3.28 21.76
CA GLN A 359 0.90 -4.65 21.29
C GLN A 359 2.13 -5.21 20.57
N VAL A 360 3.22 -4.48 20.54
CA VAL A 360 4.48 -4.94 19.95
C VAL A 360 5.21 -5.85 20.94
N LEU A 361 5.39 -7.09 20.58
CA LEU A 361 6.05 -8.11 21.39
C LEU A 361 7.44 -8.43 20.82
N GLU A 362 8.47 -8.37 21.67
CA GLU A 362 9.83 -8.62 21.19
C GLU A 362 10.14 -10.11 21.04
N THR A 363 9.57 -10.98 21.90
CA THR A 363 9.92 -12.39 21.96
C THR A 363 8.70 -13.32 21.92
N ARG A 364 8.92 -14.55 21.49
CA ARG A 364 7.89 -15.63 21.59
C ARG A 364 7.49 -15.92 23.04
N ALA A 365 8.42 -15.81 23.98
CA ALA A 365 8.11 -15.96 25.42
C ALA A 365 7.18 -14.86 25.90
N GLY A 366 7.40 -13.60 25.45
CA GLY A 366 6.51 -12.48 25.72
C GLY A 366 5.10 -12.72 25.17
N TYR A 367 5.01 -13.28 23.95
CA TYR A 367 3.72 -13.67 23.37
C TYR A 367 2.99 -14.73 24.21
N GLN A 368 3.67 -15.78 24.69
CA GLN A 368 3.03 -16.79 25.53
C GLN A 368 2.48 -16.20 26.82
N THR A 369 3.21 -15.26 27.43
CA THR A 369 2.75 -14.52 28.61
C THR A 369 1.53 -13.66 28.30
N PHE A 370 1.56 -12.92 27.21
CA PHE A 370 0.45 -12.10 26.71
C PHE A 370 -0.78 -12.99 26.43
N LYS A 371 -0.60 -14.07 25.69
CA LYS A 371 -1.66 -15.04 25.35
C LYS A 371 -2.34 -15.58 26.61
N ALA A 372 -1.57 -16.06 27.59
CA ALA A 372 -2.11 -16.61 28.83
C ALA A 372 -2.89 -15.56 29.61
N SER A 373 -2.40 -14.33 29.67
CA SER A 373 -3.10 -13.22 30.35
C SER A 373 -4.40 -12.85 29.64
N TRP A 374 -4.38 -12.81 28.31
CA TRP A 374 -5.53 -12.47 27.48
C TRP A 374 -6.63 -13.56 27.60
N GLU A 375 -6.26 -14.86 27.47
CA GLU A 375 -7.17 -15.98 27.65
C GLU A 375 -7.82 -16.00 29.03
N ALA A 376 -7.04 -15.70 30.06
CA ALA A 376 -7.54 -15.62 31.42
C ALA A 376 -8.55 -14.47 31.61
N HIS A 377 -8.32 -13.33 30.97
CA HIS A 377 -9.20 -12.18 31.06
C HIS A 377 -10.52 -12.41 30.31
N HIS A 378 -10.46 -12.97 29.11
CA HIS A 378 -11.63 -13.17 28.23
C HIS A 378 -12.31 -14.52 28.42
N LYS A 379 -11.76 -15.42 29.25
CA LYS A 379 -12.27 -16.80 29.49
C LYS A 379 -12.44 -17.63 28.22
N VAL A 380 -11.59 -17.39 27.24
CA VAL A 380 -11.58 -18.02 25.91
C VAL A 380 -10.20 -18.61 25.66
N GLN A 381 -10.10 -19.77 25.00
CA GLN A 381 -8.82 -20.29 24.51
C GLN A 381 -8.56 -19.77 23.11
N LEU A 382 -7.40 -19.18 22.89
CA LEU A 382 -6.92 -18.84 21.54
C LEU A 382 -6.42 -20.14 20.87
N GLU A 383 -7.11 -20.57 19.81
CA GLU A 383 -6.78 -21.81 19.07
C GLU A 383 -5.49 -21.70 18.22
N THR A 384 -4.57 -20.81 18.55
CA THR A 384 -3.35 -20.64 17.77
C THR A 384 -2.21 -21.46 18.33
N THR A 385 -1.94 -22.56 17.69
CA THR A 385 -0.61 -23.20 17.74
C THR A 385 0.28 -22.55 16.71
N PHE A 386 1.26 -21.78 17.15
CA PHE A 386 2.42 -21.46 16.33
C PHE A 386 3.10 -22.77 15.96
N GLN A 387 2.90 -23.27 14.76
CA GLN A 387 3.78 -24.27 14.18
C GLN A 387 4.97 -23.50 13.61
N GLY A 388 6.07 -23.49 14.40
CA GLY A 388 7.36 -22.94 14.03
C GLY A 388 8.01 -23.68 12.87
#